data_5b1cbb308ae1a9251f204c65ed0666fe
#
_entry.id   5b1cbb308ae1a9251f204c65ed0666fe
#
_cell.length_a   1.000
_cell.length_b   1.000
_cell.length_c   1.000
_cell.angle_alpha   90.00
_cell.angle_beta   90.00
_cell.angle_gamma   90.00
#
_symmetry.space_group_name_H-M   'P 1'
#
loop_
_entity.id
_entity.type
_entity.pdbx_description
1 polymer ?
#
loop_
_entity_poly.entity_id
_entity_poly.type
_entity_poly.pdbx_seq_one_letter_code
_entity_poly.pdbx_strand_id
1 'polypeptide(L)'
;MSIVVCNNNSLSAITSIPASISGGALNLISTQTASSSSTISFTSGIDSTYKEYIFKFIDIHPATDGVTFSFQGSTDTGSSYGVTMTTSFFNAYHNEADSATNLGYRTGEDLAQSTSFQGFQSNYGNGNDENGVGFLHLFDPSNTTFVKHFISRSSNYHSADYAIDNYVAGYFNTTSAIDAIQFKMSSGNIDAGTIKLYGVS
;
A
#
# COMPACT_ATOMS: atom_id res chain seq x y z
N MET A 1 40.47 27.77 1.39
CA MET A 1 39.20 27.01 1.36
C MET A 1 38.34 27.49 2.53
N SER A 2 37.22 28.13 2.28
CA SER A 2 36.33 28.64 3.33
C SER A 2 35.43 27.53 3.82
N ILE A 3 35.51 27.21 5.10
CA ILE A 3 34.58 26.23 5.72
C ILE A 3 33.31 27.01 6.08
N VAL A 4 32.21 26.71 5.41
CA VAL A 4 30.90 27.22 5.79
C VAL A 4 30.34 26.30 6.88
N VAL A 5 30.27 26.81 8.10
CA VAL A 5 29.60 26.12 9.21
C VAL A 5 28.10 26.40 9.08
N CYS A 6 27.33 25.40 8.73
CA CYS A 6 25.86 25.50 8.71
C CYS A 6 25.32 25.63 10.15
N ASN A 7 24.51 26.65 10.41
CA ASN A 7 23.72 26.78 11.63
C ASN A 7 22.21 26.62 11.30
N ASN A 8 21.34 26.59 12.29
CA ASN A 8 19.90 26.44 12.11
C ASN A 8 19.27 27.47 11.15
N ASN A 9 19.83 28.70 11.06
CA ASN A 9 19.34 29.71 10.15
C ASN A 9 19.81 29.51 8.71
N SER A 10 20.95 28.82 8.50
CA SER A 10 21.46 28.52 7.15
C SER A 10 20.63 27.44 6.46
N LEU A 11 20.03 26.53 7.24
CA LEU A 11 19.20 25.45 6.70
C LEU A 11 17.83 25.94 6.21
N SER A 12 17.28 26.98 6.81
CA SER A 12 15.99 27.57 6.40
C SER A 12 16.03 28.26 5.03
N ALA A 13 17.22 28.59 4.52
CA ALA A 13 17.42 29.23 3.22
C ALA A 13 17.77 28.25 2.10
N ILE A 14 17.89 26.95 2.41
CA ILE A 14 18.14 25.91 1.37
C ILE A 14 16.84 25.58 0.69
N THR A 15 16.67 26.10 -0.52
CA THR A 15 15.49 25.84 -1.37
C THR A 15 15.63 24.59 -2.22
N SER A 16 16.82 24.02 -2.34
CA SER A 16 17.08 22.74 -3.01
C SER A 16 18.33 22.07 -2.44
N ILE A 17 18.27 20.77 -2.23
CA ILE A 17 19.43 19.95 -1.88
C ILE A 17 20.05 19.44 -3.20
N PRO A 18 21.39 19.54 -3.39
CA PRO A 18 22.02 18.92 -4.55
C PRO A 18 21.66 17.44 -4.66
N ALA A 19 21.46 16.93 -5.89
CA ALA A 19 21.09 15.53 -6.14
C ALA A 19 22.07 14.51 -5.55
N SER A 20 23.29 14.93 -5.22
CA SER A 20 24.31 14.10 -4.55
C SER A 20 24.13 13.98 -3.02
N ILE A 21 23.21 14.77 -2.43
CA ILE A 21 22.84 14.66 -1.02
C ILE A 21 21.52 13.94 -0.97
N SER A 22 21.55 12.65 -0.76
CA SER A 22 20.35 11.81 -0.59
C SER A 22 19.48 12.36 0.55
N GLY A 23 18.24 12.66 0.28
CA GLY A 23 17.26 13.19 1.23
C GLY A 23 16.78 12.16 2.29
N GLY A 24 17.53 11.06 2.48
CA GLY A 24 17.15 9.95 3.35
C GLY A 24 16.67 8.73 2.57
N ALA A 25 16.57 7.57 3.25
CA ALA A 25 16.20 6.31 2.63
C ALA A 25 14.78 6.30 2.04
N LEU A 26 13.86 7.14 2.57
CA LEU A 26 12.47 7.25 2.11
C LEU A 26 12.20 8.65 1.57
N ASN A 27 11.87 8.72 0.28
CA ASN A 27 11.52 9.97 -0.40
C ASN A 27 10.01 10.02 -0.64
N LEU A 28 9.30 10.93 0.02
CA LEU A 28 7.87 11.09 -0.19
C LEU A 28 7.61 11.62 -1.61
N ILE A 29 6.84 10.85 -2.39
CA ILE A 29 6.46 11.19 -3.77
C ILE A 29 5.07 11.84 -3.78
N SER A 30 4.10 11.21 -3.11
CA SER A 30 2.71 11.66 -3.15
C SER A 30 1.97 11.25 -1.88
N THR A 31 0.95 12.03 -1.53
CA THR A 31 0.00 11.74 -0.46
C THR A 31 -1.40 11.90 -0.98
N GLN A 32 -2.26 10.91 -0.73
CA GLN A 32 -3.68 10.97 -1.02
C GLN A 32 -4.48 10.69 0.25
N THR A 33 -5.48 11.52 0.51
CA THR A 33 -6.38 11.40 1.66
C THR A 33 -7.77 11.03 1.16
N ALA A 34 -8.34 9.98 1.70
CA ALA A 34 -9.70 9.57 1.43
C ALA A 34 -10.70 10.54 2.09
N SER A 35 -11.77 10.83 1.40
CA SER A 35 -12.93 11.56 1.88
C SER A 35 -14.14 10.99 1.15
N SER A 36 -14.68 9.91 1.67
CA SER A 36 -15.76 9.13 1.04
C SER A 36 -15.43 8.74 -0.42
N SER A 37 -14.22 8.27 -0.65
CA SER A 37 -13.66 8.02 -1.98
C SER A 37 -13.96 6.61 -2.45
N SER A 38 -14.55 6.45 -3.63
CA SER A 38 -14.81 5.12 -4.23
C SER A 38 -13.50 4.37 -4.55
N THR A 39 -12.46 5.10 -4.92
CA THR A 39 -11.11 4.60 -5.19
C THR A 39 -10.06 5.64 -4.84
N ILE A 40 -8.83 5.21 -4.58
CA ILE A 40 -7.64 6.04 -4.53
C ILE A 40 -6.64 5.48 -5.52
N SER A 41 -6.21 6.30 -6.49
CA SER A 41 -5.30 5.87 -7.56
C SER A 41 -4.05 6.72 -7.61
N PHE A 42 -2.90 6.06 -7.67
CA PHE A 42 -1.60 6.68 -7.94
C PHE A 42 -1.24 6.39 -9.39
N THR A 43 -1.43 7.38 -10.26
CA THR A 43 -1.23 7.27 -11.72
C THR A 43 0.03 7.97 -12.21
N SER A 44 0.88 8.39 -11.28
CA SER A 44 2.18 9.02 -11.56
C SER A 44 3.16 8.78 -10.41
N GLY A 45 4.44 8.95 -10.69
CA GLY A 45 5.51 8.79 -9.69
C GLY A 45 5.94 7.34 -9.43
N ILE A 46 5.41 6.37 -10.18
CA ILE A 46 5.86 4.97 -10.21
C ILE A 46 6.58 4.78 -11.55
N ASP A 47 7.90 4.87 -11.55
CA ASP A 47 8.73 4.87 -12.76
C ASP A 47 10.09 4.20 -12.52
N SER A 48 11.10 4.52 -13.30
CA SER A 48 12.45 3.96 -13.18
C SER A 48 13.35 4.66 -12.16
N THR A 49 12.86 5.70 -11.47
CA THR A 49 13.64 6.52 -10.52
C THR A 49 14.08 5.69 -9.32
N TYR A 50 13.19 4.84 -8.80
CA TYR A 50 13.48 3.99 -7.66
C TYR A 50 13.30 2.52 -8.01
N LYS A 51 14.08 1.65 -7.33
CA LYS A 51 13.95 0.19 -7.47
C LYS A 51 12.92 -0.41 -6.52
N GLU A 52 12.52 0.36 -5.52
CA GLU A 52 11.50 -0.02 -4.56
C GLU A 52 10.59 1.17 -4.29
N TYR A 53 9.28 0.90 -4.27
CA TYR A 53 8.24 1.84 -3.89
C TYR A 53 7.47 1.31 -2.70
N ILE A 54 7.14 2.20 -1.76
CA ILE A 54 6.37 1.83 -0.55
C ILE A 54 5.11 2.68 -0.48
N PHE A 55 3.97 2.01 -0.45
CA PHE A 55 2.70 2.63 -0.05
C PHE A 55 2.50 2.40 1.44
N LYS A 56 2.26 3.46 2.20
CA LYS A 56 1.90 3.38 3.63
C LYS A 56 0.44 3.75 3.81
N PHE A 57 -0.28 2.91 4.52
CA PHE A 57 -1.70 3.06 4.85
C PHE A 57 -1.82 3.54 6.30
N ILE A 58 -2.55 4.62 6.50
CA ILE A 58 -2.72 5.27 7.82
C ILE A 58 -4.19 5.52 8.00
N ASP A 59 -4.77 4.94 9.05
CA ASP A 59 -6.15 5.13 9.48
C ASP A 59 -7.18 4.87 8.37
N ILE A 60 -6.99 3.80 7.60
CA ILE A 60 -7.93 3.42 6.54
C ILE A 60 -9.23 2.96 7.20
N HIS A 61 -10.32 3.67 6.90
CA HIS A 61 -11.64 3.42 7.44
C HIS A 61 -12.65 3.23 6.30
N PRO A 62 -13.45 2.14 6.30
CA PRO A 62 -14.48 1.91 5.29
C PRO A 62 -15.82 2.55 5.67
N ALA A 63 -16.60 2.96 4.67
CA ALA A 63 -17.99 3.38 4.88
C ALA A 63 -18.95 2.20 5.15
N THR A 64 -18.56 0.99 4.79
CA THR A 64 -19.38 -0.23 4.90
C THR A 64 -18.68 -1.23 5.80
N ASP A 65 -19.45 -1.87 6.68
CA ASP A 65 -18.96 -2.88 7.61
C ASP A 65 -18.60 -4.20 6.93
N GLY A 66 -17.57 -4.90 7.45
CA GLY A 66 -17.19 -6.23 7.00
C GLY A 66 -16.61 -6.30 5.59
N VAL A 67 -16.03 -5.22 5.06
CA VAL A 67 -15.47 -5.15 3.71
C VAL A 67 -13.98 -5.43 3.68
N THR A 68 -13.45 -5.68 2.48
CA THR A 68 -12.04 -5.93 2.21
C THR A 68 -11.39 -4.71 1.58
N PHE A 69 -10.28 -4.22 2.14
CA PHE A 69 -9.41 -3.23 1.50
C PHE A 69 -8.46 -3.94 0.53
N SER A 70 -8.36 -3.46 -0.70
CA SER A 70 -7.71 -4.17 -1.80
C SER A 70 -6.97 -3.25 -2.76
N PHE A 71 -6.08 -3.83 -3.60
CA PHE A 71 -5.34 -3.11 -4.63
C PHE A 71 -5.27 -3.88 -5.94
N GLN A 72 -4.95 -3.14 -7.01
CA GLN A 72 -4.62 -3.68 -8.33
C GLN A 72 -3.66 -2.74 -9.06
N GLY A 73 -2.84 -3.30 -9.96
CA GLY A 73 -1.89 -2.57 -10.79
C GLY A 73 -2.43 -2.25 -12.18
N SER A 74 -1.77 -1.29 -12.82
CA SER A 74 -2.00 -0.90 -14.20
C SER A 74 -0.67 -0.87 -14.98
N THR A 75 -0.74 -1.10 -16.29
CA THR A 75 0.36 -0.96 -17.26
C THR A 75 0.06 0.10 -18.32
N ASP A 76 -1.00 0.89 -18.13
CA ASP A 76 -1.52 1.87 -19.08
C ASP A 76 -1.88 3.21 -18.39
N THR A 77 -1.08 3.56 -17.38
CA THR A 77 -1.16 4.82 -16.63
C THR A 77 -2.52 4.99 -15.92
N GLY A 78 -3.09 3.86 -15.46
CA GLY A 78 -4.33 3.85 -14.70
C GLY A 78 -5.61 3.92 -15.54
N SER A 79 -5.51 3.70 -16.86
CA SER A 79 -6.70 3.60 -17.73
C SER A 79 -7.46 2.31 -17.47
N SER A 80 -6.75 1.22 -17.12
CA SER A 80 -7.35 -0.04 -16.70
C SER A 80 -6.58 -0.67 -15.53
N TYR A 81 -7.30 -1.42 -14.68
CA TYR A 81 -6.75 -2.14 -13.53
C TYR A 81 -7.20 -3.60 -13.61
N GLY A 82 -6.28 -4.49 -13.92
CA GLY A 82 -6.60 -5.90 -14.14
C GLY A 82 -5.38 -6.72 -14.56
N VAL A 83 -4.20 -6.34 -14.07
CA VAL A 83 -2.98 -7.12 -14.31
C VAL A 83 -3.09 -8.45 -13.57
N THR A 84 -2.83 -9.54 -14.28
CA THR A 84 -2.87 -10.89 -13.69
C THR A 84 -1.90 -11.01 -12.53
N MET A 85 -2.36 -11.54 -11.39
CA MET A 85 -1.56 -11.77 -10.19
C MET A 85 -1.63 -13.23 -9.73
N THR A 86 -0.57 -13.69 -9.09
CA THR A 86 -0.54 -14.88 -8.23
C THR A 86 0.02 -14.48 -6.88
N THR A 87 -0.69 -14.86 -5.81
CA THR A 87 -0.40 -14.38 -4.46
C THR A 87 -0.49 -15.50 -3.43
N SER A 88 0.10 -15.25 -2.28
CA SER A 88 -0.12 -16.01 -1.05
C SER A 88 -0.65 -15.10 0.02
N PHE A 89 -1.54 -15.61 0.87
CA PHE A 89 -2.13 -14.86 1.97
C PHE A 89 -2.18 -15.73 3.24
N PHE A 90 -1.63 -15.20 4.34
CA PHE A 90 -1.81 -15.79 5.65
C PHE A 90 -2.00 -14.69 6.70
N ASN A 91 -2.66 -15.00 7.80
CA ASN A 91 -2.85 -14.05 8.87
C ASN A 91 -2.77 -14.69 10.25
N ALA A 92 -2.54 -13.84 11.25
CA ALA A 92 -2.73 -14.15 12.65
C ALA A 92 -3.81 -13.25 13.24
N TYR A 93 -4.61 -13.78 14.16
CA TYR A 93 -5.62 -12.98 14.85
C TYR A 93 -5.82 -13.40 16.30
N HIS A 94 -6.34 -12.45 17.08
CA HIS A 94 -6.79 -12.61 18.45
C HIS A 94 -8.03 -11.75 18.67
N ASN A 95 -9.08 -12.30 19.30
CA ASN A 95 -10.28 -11.53 19.61
C ASN A 95 -10.21 -10.89 21.00
N GLU A 96 -10.97 -9.82 21.22
CA GLU A 96 -10.99 -9.09 22.49
C GLU A 96 -11.54 -9.90 23.65
N ALA A 97 -12.37 -10.90 23.38
CA ALA A 97 -12.94 -11.78 24.41
C ALA A 97 -11.97 -12.86 24.92
N ASP A 98 -10.71 -12.88 24.43
CA ASP A 98 -9.68 -13.89 24.75
C ASP A 98 -10.18 -15.34 24.55
N SER A 99 -11.04 -15.55 23.56
CA SER A 99 -11.68 -16.83 23.27
C SER A 99 -11.31 -17.44 21.95
N ALA A 100 -10.63 -16.68 21.05
CA ALA A 100 -10.26 -17.14 19.72
C ALA A 100 -8.92 -16.55 19.26
N THR A 101 -8.00 -17.43 18.89
CA THR A 101 -6.72 -17.11 18.25
C THR A 101 -6.45 -18.07 17.11
N ASN A 102 -5.77 -17.62 16.06
CA ASN A 102 -5.27 -18.50 15.01
C ASN A 102 -4.12 -17.86 14.26
N LEU A 103 -3.27 -18.71 13.66
CA LEU A 103 -2.33 -18.38 12.61
C LEU A 103 -2.54 -19.38 11.47
N GLY A 104 -2.88 -18.90 10.28
CA GLY A 104 -3.18 -19.83 9.20
C GLY A 104 -3.14 -19.20 7.80
N TYR A 105 -2.99 -20.06 6.81
CA TYR A 105 -3.11 -19.72 5.40
C TYR A 105 -4.58 -19.51 5.03
N ARG A 106 -4.85 -18.52 4.15
CA ARG A 106 -6.19 -18.09 3.75
C ARG A 106 -6.43 -18.38 2.27
N THR A 107 -6.90 -19.59 1.96
CA THR A 107 -7.14 -20.05 0.57
C THR A 107 -8.26 -19.31 -0.16
N GLY A 108 -9.09 -18.55 0.54
CA GLY A 108 -10.16 -17.74 -0.06
C GLY A 108 -9.74 -16.29 -0.34
N GLU A 109 -8.54 -15.89 0.10
CA GLU A 109 -8.04 -14.51 0.02
C GLU A 109 -6.83 -14.39 -0.93
N ASP A 110 -6.23 -15.51 -1.32
CA ASP A 110 -5.14 -15.56 -2.30
C ASP A 110 -5.66 -15.59 -3.74
N LEU A 111 -4.80 -15.26 -4.67
CA LEU A 111 -5.10 -15.26 -6.10
C LEU A 111 -4.20 -16.24 -6.85
N ALA A 112 -4.79 -16.98 -7.80
CA ALA A 112 -4.07 -17.86 -8.72
C ALA A 112 -4.36 -17.42 -10.15
N GLN A 113 -3.40 -16.73 -10.81
CA GLN A 113 -3.52 -16.21 -12.17
C GLN A 113 -4.83 -15.42 -12.39
N SER A 114 -5.14 -14.53 -11.45
CA SER A 114 -6.39 -13.75 -11.43
C SER A 114 -6.15 -12.28 -11.73
N THR A 115 -7.10 -11.65 -12.42
CA THR A 115 -7.15 -10.20 -12.66
C THR A 115 -7.97 -9.45 -11.60
N SER A 116 -8.44 -10.16 -10.57
CA SER A 116 -9.16 -9.54 -9.45
C SER A 116 -8.25 -8.65 -8.62
N PHE A 117 -8.85 -7.74 -7.87
CA PHE A 117 -8.15 -6.97 -6.84
C PHE A 117 -7.68 -7.91 -5.72
N GLN A 118 -6.42 -7.77 -5.30
CA GLN A 118 -5.87 -8.50 -4.16
C GLN A 118 -6.25 -7.78 -2.87
N GLY A 119 -6.90 -8.48 -1.95
CA GLY A 119 -7.15 -8.00 -0.60
C GLY A 119 -5.86 -7.92 0.22
N PHE A 120 -5.69 -6.85 0.96
CA PHE A 120 -4.68 -6.75 2.02
C PHE A 120 -5.22 -7.26 3.34
N GLN A 121 -6.48 -7.02 3.55
CA GLN A 121 -7.17 -7.18 4.81
C GLN A 121 -8.64 -7.48 4.51
N SER A 122 -9.23 -8.39 5.25
CA SER A 122 -10.64 -8.73 5.16
C SER A 122 -11.41 -8.27 6.40
N ASN A 123 -12.72 -8.11 6.22
CA ASN A 123 -13.66 -7.82 7.29
C ASN A 123 -13.30 -6.59 8.16
N TYR A 124 -12.95 -5.48 7.52
CA TYR A 124 -12.81 -4.20 8.22
C TYR A 124 -14.11 -3.83 8.93
N GLY A 125 -14.00 -3.46 10.17
CA GLY A 125 -15.10 -2.82 10.88
C GLY A 125 -15.24 -1.35 10.47
N ASN A 126 -16.48 -0.82 10.56
CA ASN A 126 -16.81 0.57 10.27
C ASN A 126 -17.28 1.36 11.48
N GLY A 127 -17.06 0.87 12.69
CA GLY A 127 -17.26 1.63 13.93
C GLY A 127 -16.35 2.87 13.96
N ASN A 128 -16.76 3.90 14.68
CA ASN A 128 -16.10 5.21 14.66
C ASN A 128 -14.62 5.19 15.09
N ASP A 129 -14.19 4.18 15.81
CA ASP A 129 -12.83 3.96 16.31
C ASP A 129 -12.11 2.80 15.61
N GLU A 130 -12.76 2.16 14.63
CA GLU A 130 -12.23 1.03 13.88
C GLU A 130 -11.49 1.50 12.63
N ASN A 131 -10.27 1.04 12.45
CA ASN A 131 -9.45 1.39 11.29
C ASN A 131 -8.45 0.28 10.95
N GLY A 132 -7.64 0.55 9.94
CA GLY A 132 -6.49 -0.30 9.62
C GLY A 132 -5.31 0.50 9.14
N VAL A 133 -4.14 -0.11 9.32
CA VAL A 133 -2.84 0.45 8.95
C VAL A 133 -2.00 -0.61 8.22
N GLY A 134 -0.96 -0.18 7.52
CA GLY A 134 -0.06 -1.13 6.87
C GLY A 134 0.83 -0.51 5.81
N PHE A 135 1.41 -1.40 5.02
CA PHE A 135 2.24 -1.02 3.89
C PHE A 135 2.20 -2.06 2.76
N LEU A 136 2.50 -1.60 1.56
CA LEU A 136 2.78 -2.40 0.39
C LEU A 136 4.13 -1.98 -0.19
N HIS A 137 5.08 -2.92 -0.30
CA HIS A 137 6.33 -2.76 -1.04
C HIS A 137 6.15 -3.30 -2.46
N LEU A 138 6.48 -2.50 -3.45
CA LEU A 138 6.49 -2.85 -4.86
C LEU A 138 7.92 -2.75 -5.39
N PHE A 139 8.45 -3.86 -5.92
CA PHE A 139 9.85 -3.98 -6.31
C PHE A 139 10.03 -3.84 -7.83
N ASP A 140 10.94 -2.96 -8.24
CA ASP A 140 11.39 -2.70 -9.61
C ASP A 140 10.22 -2.64 -10.65
N PRO A 141 9.19 -1.81 -10.40
CA PRO A 141 7.95 -1.83 -11.19
C PRO A 141 8.16 -1.48 -12.66
N SER A 142 9.18 -0.70 -12.98
CA SER A 142 9.54 -0.31 -14.35
C SER A 142 10.33 -1.38 -15.13
N ASN A 143 10.68 -2.50 -14.49
CA ASN A 143 11.43 -3.59 -15.14
C ASN A 143 10.61 -4.22 -16.27
N THR A 144 11.22 -4.39 -17.44
CA THR A 144 10.57 -5.01 -18.62
C THR A 144 11.06 -6.42 -18.94
N THR A 145 11.87 -7.01 -18.03
CA THR A 145 12.41 -8.38 -18.17
C THR A 145 11.72 -9.34 -17.23
N PHE A 146 11.51 -8.93 -15.97
CA PHE A 146 10.98 -9.78 -14.91
C PHE A 146 9.56 -9.40 -14.52
N VAL A 147 8.84 -10.32 -13.87
CA VAL A 147 7.58 -10.04 -13.16
C VAL A 147 7.84 -9.08 -11.99
N LYS A 148 6.82 -8.36 -11.54
CA LYS A 148 6.94 -7.35 -10.47
C LYS A 148 6.45 -7.93 -9.16
N HIS A 149 7.39 -8.22 -8.26
CA HIS A 149 7.06 -8.72 -6.93
C HIS A 149 6.54 -7.61 -6.01
N PHE A 150 5.70 -8.00 -5.08
CA PHE A 150 5.25 -7.15 -3.99
C PHE A 150 5.13 -7.94 -2.68
N ILE A 151 5.24 -7.22 -1.57
CA ILE A 151 5.06 -7.74 -0.21
C ILE A 151 4.25 -6.73 0.57
N SER A 152 3.27 -7.18 1.34
CA SER A 152 2.46 -6.34 2.21
C SER A 152 2.32 -6.95 3.60
N ARG A 153 2.30 -6.09 4.60
CA ARG A 153 1.83 -6.40 5.93
C ARG A 153 0.85 -5.33 6.39
N SER A 154 -0.24 -5.74 6.99
CA SER A 154 -1.27 -4.82 7.44
C SER A 154 -1.96 -5.33 8.68
N SER A 155 -2.41 -4.40 9.52
CA SER A 155 -3.20 -4.69 10.71
C SER A 155 -4.51 -3.92 10.65
N ASN A 156 -5.61 -4.57 10.99
CA ASN A 156 -6.92 -3.94 11.05
C ASN A 156 -7.73 -4.39 12.26
N TYR A 157 -8.64 -3.50 12.64
CA TYR A 157 -9.76 -3.84 13.52
C TYR A 157 -10.83 -4.54 12.66
N HIS A 158 -11.20 -5.74 13.06
CA HIS A 158 -12.19 -6.55 12.34
C HIS A 158 -13.59 -6.30 12.92
N SER A 159 -14.61 -6.27 12.08
CA SER A 159 -16.02 -6.02 12.44
C SER A 159 -16.62 -6.94 13.51
N ALA A 160 -15.88 -7.91 14.00
CA ALA A 160 -16.28 -8.80 15.11
C ALA A 160 -15.24 -8.78 16.24
N ASP A 161 -14.62 -7.64 16.49
CA ASP A 161 -13.71 -7.36 17.64
C ASP A 161 -12.45 -8.24 17.64
N TYR A 162 -11.76 -8.35 16.51
CA TYR A 162 -10.46 -9.01 16.38
C TYR A 162 -9.37 -8.02 16.01
N ALA A 163 -8.20 -8.16 16.63
CA ALA A 163 -6.95 -7.66 16.09
C ALA A 163 -6.43 -8.66 15.05
N ILE A 164 -6.23 -8.22 13.81
CA ILE A 164 -5.72 -9.08 12.74
C ILE A 164 -4.42 -8.51 12.19
N ASP A 165 -3.43 -9.40 12.00
CA ASP A 165 -2.16 -9.12 11.32
C ASP A 165 -2.10 -9.96 10.04
N ASN A 166 -2.13 -9.30 8.88
CA ASN A 166 -2.21 -9.92 7.58
C ASN A 166 -0.87 -9.81 6.84
N TYR A 167 -0.50 -10.88 6.14
CA TYR A 167 0.69 -10.99 5.29
C TYR A 167 0.28 -11.42 3.90
N VAL A 168 0.61 -10.59 2.91
CA VAL A 168 0.37 -10.85 1.49
C VAL A 168 1.69 -10.72 0.74
N ALA A 169 2.00 -11.70 -0.09
CA ALA A 169 3.10 -11.62 -1.04
C ALA A 169 2.65 -12.16 -2.39
N GLY A 170 3.25 -11.64 -3.47
CA GLY A 170 2.91 -12.12 -4.80
C GLY A 170 3.65 -11.37 -5.89
N TYR A 171 3.15 -11.53 -7.09
CA TYR A 171 3.70 -10.84 -8.27
C TYR A 171 2.61 -10.52 -9.29
N PHE A 172 2.78 -9.40 -9.97
CA PHE A 172 2.08 -9.11 -11.23
C PHE A 172 2.73 -9.94 -12.34
N ASN A 173 1.97 -10.85 -12.95
CA ASN A 173 2.44 -11.78 -13.98
C ASN A 173 2.50 -11.08 -15.35
N THR A 174 3.37 -10.10 -15.47
CA THR A 174 3.63 -9.35 -16.69
C THR A 174 5.07 -8.89 -16.73
N THR A 175 5.64 -8.77 -17.93
CA THR A 175 6.92 -8.08 -18.16
C THR A 175 6.75 -6.61 -18.50
N SER A 176 5.53 -6.14 -18.77
CA SER A 176 5.27 -4.69 -18.93
C SER A 176 5.48 -3.96 -17.60
N ALA A 177 5.89 -2.70 -17.63
CA ALA A 177 6.01 -1.88 -16.44
C ALA A 177 4.65 -1.77 -15.72
N ILE A 178 4.66 -1.77 -14.39
CA ILE A 178 3.53 -1.34 -13.58
C ILE A 178 3.74 0.14 -13.29
N ASP A 179 2.86 0.99 -13.80
CA ASP A 179 2.99 2.45 -13.78
C ASP A 179 1.89 3.15 -12.96
N ALA A 180 0.87 2.40 -12.53
CA ALA A 180 -0.14 2.89 -11.60
C ALA A 180 -0.64 1.79 -10.65
N ILE A 181 -1.09 2.22 -9.46
CA ILE A 181 -1.73 1.36 -8.45
C ILE A 181 -3.04 2.02 -8.01
N GLN A 182 -4.09 1.23 -7.92
CA GLN A 182 -5.39 1.64 -7.38
C GLN A 182 -5.75 0.85 -6.13
N PHE A 183 -6.35 1.53 -5.17
CA PHE A 183 -6.89 1.01 -3.92
C PHE A 183 -8.39 1.24 -3.85
N LYS A 184 -9.12 0.26 -3.31
CA LYS A 184 -10.57 0.36 -3.07
C LYS A 184 -11.04 -0.62 -2.00
N MET A 185 -12.24 -0.37 -1.48
CA MET A 185 -12.99 -1.37 -0.72
C MET A 185 -13.71 -2.34 -1.66
N SER A 186 -14.00 -3.55 -1.19
CA SER A 186 -14.80 -4.54 -1.94
C SER A 186 -16.25 -4.09 -2.13
N SER A 187 -16.75 -3.23 -1.24
CA SER A 187 -18.05 -2.57 -1.31
C SER A 187 -18.02 -1.23 -0.59
N GLY A 188 -18.78 -0.25 -1.07
CA GLY A 188 -18.80 1.09 -0.51
C GLY A 188 -17.50 1.87 -0.76
N ASN A 189 -17.34 2.96 -0.04
CA ASN A 189 -16.23 3.90 -0.18
C ASN A 189 -15.14 3.66 0.88
N ILE A 190 -13.93 4.14 0.59
CA ILE A 190 -12.92 4.45 1.62
C ILE A 190 -13.39 5.76 2.24
N ASP A 191 -13.93 5.70 3.45
CA ASP A 191 -14.56 6.85 4.08
C ASP A 191 -13.52 7.86 4.56
N ALA A 192 -12.46 7.36 5.21
CA ALA A 192 -11.34 8.16 5.70
C ALA A 192 -10.02 7.39 5.56
N GLY A 193 -8.91 8.09 5.82
CA GLY A 193 -7.57 7.55 5.84
C GLY A 193 -6.63 8.24 4.86
N THR A 194 -5.36 7.91 4.98
CA THR A 194 -4.30 8.50 4.15
C THR A 194 -3.42 7.41 3.58
N ILE A 195 -3.13 7.48 2.28
CA ILE A 195 -2.15 6.63 1.60
C ILE A 195 -1.00 7.51 1.12
N LYS A 196 0.23 7.14 1.50
CA LYS A 196 1.45 7.85 1.11
C LYS A 196 2.32 6.95 0.24
N LEU A 197 2.78 7.48 -0.89
CA LEU A 197 3.73 6.82 -1.78
C LEU A 197 5.13 7.36 -1.54
N TYR A 198 6.08 6.45 -1.33
CA TYR A 198 7.50 6.73 -1.17
C TYR A 198 8.32 5.95 -2.19
N GLY A 199 9.45 6.55 -2.62
CA GLY A 199 10.56 5.86 -3.27
C GLY A 199 11.67 5.58 -2.27
N VAL A 200 12.34 4.43 -2.40
CA VAL A 200 13.49 4.04 -1.57
C VAL A 200 14.78 4.28 -2.35
N SER A 201 15.70 5.06 -1.76
CA SER A 201 17.02 5.38 -2.33
C SER A 201 18.08 4.42 -1.83
#